data_b75c19576671c273dca91f798fb41c13
#
_entry.id   b75c19576671c273dca91f798fb41c13
#
_cell.length_a   1.000
_cell.length_b   1.000
_cell.length_c   1.000
_cell.angle_alpha   90.00
_cell.angle_beta   90.00
_cell.angle_gamma   90.00
#
_symmetry.space_group_name_H-M   'P 1'
#
loop_
_entity.id
_entity.type
_entity.pdbx_description
1 polymer ?
#
loop_
_entity_poly.entity_id
_entity_poly.type
_entity_poly.pdbx_seq_one_letter_code
_entity_poly.pdbx_strand_id
1 'polypeptide(L)'
;MAGGAAVVLVAVFPETAGGGGSLPHTFWSTVAFVALAVWPLAARGRGPSTPAWLRPGVCAAAAGVLLGLFAWFGAELIGAGRQLGLAERVLAGAEAGWPLMVVLACRLSQSRARMRRKSPASADIQGSAC
;
A
#
# COMPACT_ATOMS: atom_id res chain seq x y z
N MET A 1 -3.17 1.12 12.29
CA MET A 1 -4.35 0.49 12.91
C MET A 1 -5.69 1.17 12.55
N ALA A 2 -5.74 2.49 12.32
CA ALA A 2 -6.98 3.20 11.97
C ALA A 2 -7.66 2.69 10.68
N GLY A 3 -6.90 2.40 9.61
CA GLY A 3 -7.46 1.91 8.34
C GLY A 3 -8.17 0.56 8.45
N GLY A 4 -7.59 -0.38 9.23
CA GLY A 4 -8.24 -1.68 9.45
C GLY A 4 -9.55 -1.58 10.24
N ALA A 5 -9.62 -0.70 11.24
CA ALA A 5 -10.86 -0.43 11.97
C ALA A 5 -11.93 0.19 11.05
N ALA A 6 -11.55 1.11 10.17
CA ALA A 6 -12.47 1.73 9.21
C ALA A 6 -13.07 0.71 8.24
N VAL A 7 -12.26 -0.26 7.73
CA VAL A 7 -12.74 -1.35 6.86
C VAL A 7 -13.78 -2.22 7.56
N VAL A 8 -13.55 -2.56 8.85
CA VAL A 8 -14.54 -3.30 9.64
C VAL A 8 -15.84 -2.50 9.80
N LEU A 9 -15.75 -1.19 10.03
CA LEU A 9 -16.94 -0.34 10.16
C LEU A 9 -17.71 -0.21 8.85
N VAL A 10 -17.03 -0.18 7.69
CA VAL A 10 -17.70 -0.25 6.38
C VAL A 10 -18.53 -1.53 6.25
N ALA A 11 -18.00 -2.66 6.71
CA ALA A 11 -18.73 -3.94 6.67
C ALA A 11 -19.93 -3.99 7.64
N VAL A 12 -19.84 -3.29 8.77
CA VAL A 12 -20.94 -3.20 9.76
C VAL A 12 -22.07 -2.30 9.27
N PHE A 13 -21.78 -1.31 8.41
CA PHE A 13 -22.75 -0.39 7.82
C PHE A 13 -22.86 -0.62 6.32
N PRO A 14 -23.49 -1.73 5.84
CA PRO A 14 -23.63 -2.01 4.42
C PRO A 14 -24.50 -0.95 3.73
N GLU A 15 -24.31 -0.81 2.41
CA GLU A 15 -25.22 0.00 1.60
C GLU A 15 -26.63 -0.59 1.62
N THR A 16 -27.63 0.28 1.68
CA THR A 16 -29.02 -0.14 1.58
C THR A 16 -29.33 -0.58 0.14
N ALA A 17 -30.04 -1.70 -0.01
CA ALA A 17 -30.35 -2.32 -1.30
C ALA A 17 -31.11 -1.43 -2.32
N GLY A 18 -31.40 -0.17 -1.99
CA GLY A 18 -32.08 0.82 -2.84
C GLY A 18 -31.16 1.84 -3.50
N GLY A 19 -29.83 1.69 -3.44
CA GLY A 19 -28.88 2.58 -4.12
C GLY A 19 -28.71 3.97 -3.46
N GLY A 20 -29.33 4.21 -2.31
CA GLY A 20 -29.10 5.38 -1.49
C GLY A 20 -27.93 5.11 -0.53
N GLY A 21 -26.73 5.61 -0.83
CA GLY A 21 -25.59 5.45 0.05
C GLY A 21 -25.90 5.92 1.48
N SER A 22 -25.72 5.05 2.48
CA SER A 22 -25.89 5.47 3.87
C SER A 22 -24.75 6.42 4.24
N LEU A 23 -25.07 7.55 4.90
CA LEU A 23 -24.04 8.51 5.36
C LEU A 23 -22.92 7.83 6.17
N PRO A 24 -23.21 6.89 7.09
CA PRO A 24 -22.18 6.16 7.81
C PRO A 24 -21.26 5.33 6.88
N HIS A 25 -21.81 4.63 5.89
CA HIS A 25 -21.02 3.86 4.92
C HIS A 25 -20.07 4.75 4.14
N THR A 26 -20.58 5.84 3.56
CA THR A 26 -19.77 6.81 2.80
C THR A 26 -18.67 7.42 3.66
N PHE A 27 -18.99 7.80 4.89
CA PHE A 27 -17.99 8.36 5.83
C PHE A 27 -16.86 7.37 6.13
N TRP A 28 -17.19 6.14 6.53
CA TRP A 28 -16.18 5.14 6.89
C TRP A 28 -15.39 4.65 5.67
N SER A 29 -16.01 4.56 4.51
CA SER A 29 -15.31 4.28 3.25
C SER A 29 -14.30 5.37 2.91
N THR A 30 -14.69 6.63 3.03
CA THR A 30 -13.78 7.77 2.82
C THR A 30 -12.60 7.73 3.78
N VAL A 31 -12.84 7.47 5.06
CA VAL A 31 -11.77 7.33 6.08
C VAL A 31 -10.84 6.18 5.73
N ALA A 32 -11.37 5.04 5.28
CA ALA A 32 -10.57 3.87 4.90
C ALA A 32 -9.67 4.19 3.70
N PHE A 33 -10.21 4.75 2.62
CA PHE A 33 -9.46 5.11 1.42
C PHE A 33 -8.37 6.15 1.71
N VAL A 34 -8.70 7.21 2.46
CA VAL A 34 -7.70 8.22 2.84
C VAL A 34 -6.60 7.61 3.71
N ALA A 35 -6.94 6.78 4.68
CA ALA A 35 -5.96 6.11 5.54
C ALA A 35 -5.02 5.21 4.73
N LEU A 36 -5.55 4.47 3.74
CA LEU A 36 -4.76 3.64 2.84
C LEU A 36 -3.91 4.48 1.88
N ALA A 37 -4.44 5.57 1.36
CA ALA A 37 -3.69 6.48 0.47
C ALA A 37 -2.50 7.16 1.16
N VAL A 38 -2.62 7.52 2.45
CA VAL A 38 -1.52 8.14 3.21
C VAL A 38 -0.60 7.14 3.90
N TRP A 39 -0.97 5.84 3.94
CA TRP A 39 -0.18 4.80 4.60
C TRP A 39 1.30 4.75 4.14
N PRO A 40 1.66 4.95 2.85
CA PRO A 40 3.05 4.99 2.41
C PRO A 40 3.90 5.98 3.19
N LEU A 41 3.33 7.12 3.59
CA LEU A 41 4.04 8.13 4.38
C LEU A 41 4.36 7.64 5.81
N ALA A 42 3.49 6.81 6.38
CA ALA A 42 3.72 6.18 7.69
C ALA A 42 4.76 5.05 7.61
N ALA A 43 4.83 4.34 6.47
CA ALA A 43 5.76 3.24 6.23
C ALA A 43 7.19 3.70 5.87
N ARG A 44 7.42 5.01 5.67
CA ARG A 44 8.73 5.54 5.26
C ARG A 44 9.84 5.17 6.24
N GLY A 45 10.93 4.61 5.71
CA GLY A 45 12.13 4.32 6.48
C GLY A 45 12.99 5.58 6.72
N ARG A 46 13.75 5.56 7.82
CA ARG A 46 14.72 6.61 8.18
C ARG A 46 16.05 5.95 8.43
N GLY A 47 17.04 6.27 7.60
CA GLY A 47 18.42 5.77 7.81
C GLY A 47 19.11 5.34 6.51
N PRO A 48 20.46 5.18 6.55
CA PRO A 48 21.25 4.86 5.35
C PRO A 48 20.98 3.47 4.77
N SER A 49 20.50 2.52 5.59
CA SER A 49 20.16 1.16 5.17
C SER A 49 18.71 1.01 4.71
N THR A 50 17.95 2.12 4.58
CA THR A 50 16.55 2.08 4.15
C THR A 50 16.46 1.55 2.71
N PRO A 51 15.67 0.50 2.46
CA PRO A 51 15.40 -0.01 1.12
C PRO A 51 14.87 1.09 0.19
N ALA A 52 15.21 1.01 -1.10
CA ALA A 52 14.88 2.05 -2.06
C ALA A 52 13.38 2.41 -2.10
N TRP A 53 12.50 1.40 -2.00
CA TRP A 53 11.03 1.57 -2.01
C TRP A 53 10.45 2.19 -0.74
N LEU A 54 11.20 2.20 0.38
CA LEU A 54 10.80 2.87 1.62
C LEU A 54 11.48 4.24 1.80
N ARG A 55 12.20 4.71 0.79
CA ARG A 55 12.78 6.06 0.81
C ARG A 55 11.67 7.11 0.86
N PRO A 56 11.86 8.21 1.61
CA PRO A 56 10.84 9.24 1.79
C PRO A 56 10.24 9.76 0.47
N GLY A 57 11.07 9.98 -0.56
CA GLY A 57 10.60 10.43 -1.88
C GLY A 57 9.69 9.42 -2.58
N VAL A 58 10.02 8.11 -2.52
CA VAL A 58 9.20 7.05 -3.12
C VAL A 58 7.88 6.92 -2.38
N CYS A 59 7.90 6.95 -1.04
CA CYS A 59 6.68 6.92 -0.24
C CYS A 59 5.79 8.14 -0.47
N ALA A 60 6.39 9.33 -0.63
CA ALA A 60 5.64 10.55 -0.94
C ALA A 60 5.02 10.49 -2.34
N ALA A 61 5.77 10.02 -3.35
CA ALA A 61 5.24 9.82 -4.69
C ALA A 61 4.08 8.81 -4.72
N ALA A 62 4.22 7.67 -4.00
CA ALA A 62 3.16 6.68 -3.89
C ALA A 62 1.90 7.26 -3.24
N ALA A 63 2.04 7.96 -2.12
CA ALA A 63 0.90 8.63 -1.47
C ALA A 63 0.26 9.68 -2.38
N GLY A 64 1.06 10.46 -3.12
CA GLY A 64 0.56 11.42 -4.11
C GLY A 64 -0.25 10.78 -5.22
N VAL A 65 0.22 9.64 -5.76
CA VAL A 65 -0.51 8.87 -6.79
C VAL A 65 -1.84 8.33 -6.21
N LEU A 66 -1.81 7.73 -5.02
CA LEU A 66 -3.02 7.19 -4.39
C LEU A 66 -4.04 8.28 -4.08
N LEU A 67 -3.61 9.43 -3.57
CA LEU A 67 -4.48 10.59 -3.34
C LEU A 67 -5.03 11.16 -4.66
N GLY A 68 -4.25 11.18 -5.73
CA GLY A 68 -4.70 11.57 -7.07
C GLY A 68 -5.79 10.65 -7.62
N LEU A 69 -5.61 9.32 -7.46
CA LEU A 69 -6.62 8.33 -7.84
C LEU A 69 -7.89 8.47 -6.99
N PHE A 70 -7.75 8.73 -5.69
CA PHE A 70 -8.89 9.00 -4.80
C PHE A 70 -9.65 10.28 -5.21
N ALA A 71 -8.94 11.34 -5.57
CA ALA A 71 -9.53 12.57 -6.08
C ALA A 71 -10.27 12.34 -7.41
N TRP A 72 -9.69 11.56 -8.33
CA TRP A 72 -10.37 11.15 -9.56
C TRP A 72 -11.64 10.37 -9.28
N PHE A 73 -11.59 9.35 -8.41
CA PHE A 73 -12.77 8.60 -7.98
C PHE A 73 -13.84 9.53 -7.40
N GLY A 74 -13.46 10.47 -6.52
CA GLY A 74 -14.37 11.46 -5.94
C GLY A 74 -15.02 12.37 -6.99
N ALA A 75 -14.26 12.82 -8.00
CA ALA A 75 -14.79 13.61 -9.10
C ALA A 75 -15.81 12.84 -9.94
N GLU A 76 -15.55 11.56 -10.25
CA GLU A 76 -16.50 10.68 -10.95
C GLU A 76 -17.78 10.47 -10.12
N LEU A 77 -17.63 10.30 -8.80
CA LEU A 77 -18.76 10.10 -7.88
C LEU A 77 -19.68 11.33 -7.82
N ILE A 78 -19.10 12.54 -7.70
CA ILE A 78 -19.86 13.80 -7.61
C ILE A 78 -20.45 14.20 -8.96
N GLY A 79 -19.68 13.96 -10.05
CA GLY A 79 -20.08 14.34 -11.41
C GLY A 79 -21.03 13.37 -12.10
N ALA A 80 -21.53 12.32 -11.43
CA ALA A 80 -22.22 11.18 -12.03
C ALA A 80 -21.49 10.64 -13.27
N GLY A 81 -20.16 10.52 -13.14
CA GLY A 81 -19.26 10.19 -14.22
C GLY A 81 -19.46 8.79 -14.77
N ARG A 82 -19.18 8.62 -16.07
CA ARG A 82 -19.34 7.33 -16.78
C ARG A 82 -18.29 6.28 -16.38
N GLN A 83 -17.22 6.70 -15.71
CA GLN A 83 -16.09 5.85 -15.36
C GLN A 83 -15.99 5.53 -13.85
N LEU A 84 -17.05 5.79 -13.08
CA LEU A 84 -17.08 5.61 -11.64
C LEU A 84 -16.59 4.20 -11.23
N GLY A 85 -17.13 3.15 -11.84
CA GLY A 85 -16.74 1.77 -11.52
C GLY A 85 -15.30 1.42 -11.95
N LEU A 86 -14.75 2.10 -12.95
CA LEU A 86 -13.34 1.95 -13.33
C LEU A 86 -12.45 2.66 -12.31
N ALA A 87 -12.78 3.89 -11.95
CA ALA A 87 -12.03 4.70 -11.00
C ALA A 87 -11.94 3.99 -9.63
N GLU A 88 -13.05 3.42 -9.15
CA GLU A 88 -13.10 2.63 -7.91
C GLU A 88 -12.15 1.42 -7.96
N ARG A 89 -12.21 0.63 -9.04
CA ARG A 89 -11.37 -0.59 -9.17
C ARG A 89 -9.89 -0.25 -9.29
N VAL A 90 -9.55 0.82 -10.02
CA VAL A 90 -8.16 1.28 -10.15
C VAL A 90 -7.63 1.75 -8.80
N LEU A 91 -8.41 2.55 -8.07
CA LEU A 91 -8.05 3.02 -6.73
C LEU A 91 -7.85 1.84 -5.77
N ALA A 92 -8.83 0.95 -5.64
CA ALA A 92 -8.76 -0.21 -4.74
C ALA A 92 -7.59 -1.14 -5.09
N GLY A 93 -7.34 -1.38 -6.39
CA GLY A 93 -6.21 -2.18 -6.87
C GLY A 93 -4.86 -1.54 -6.55
N ALA A 94 -4.73 -0.23 -6.70
CA ALA A 94 -3.52 0.51 -6.38
C ALA A 94 -3.24 0.52 -4.86
N GLU A 95 -4.26 0.72 -4.04
CA GLU A 95 -4.16 0.70 -2.58
C GLU A 95 -3.79 -0.69 -2.03
N ALA A 96 -4.34 -1.76 -2.61
CA ALA A 96 -3.96 -3.13 -2.25
C ALA A 96 -2.57 -3.51 -2.78
N GLY A 97 -2.19 -3.02 -3.96
CA GLY A 97 -0.93 -3.32 -4.63
C GLY A 97 0.29 -2.76 -3.89
N TRP A 98 0.20 -1.59 -3.30
CA TRP A 98 1.32 -0.96 -2.60
C TRP A 98 1.81 -1.79 -1.39
N PRO A 99 0.97 -2.18 -0.41
CA PRO A 99 1.39 -3.05 0.68
C PRO A 99 1.95 -4.39 0.19
N LEU A 100 1.35 -4.98 -0.85
CA LEU A 100 1.84 -6.21 -1.46
C LEU A 100 3.27 -6.04 -1.98
N MET A 101 3.55 -4.98 -2.73
CA MET A 101 4.89 -4.66 -3.22
C MET A 101 5.90 -4.52 -2.08
N VAL A 102 5.55 -3.83 -1.00
CA VAL A 102 6.42 -3.66 0.18
C VAL A 102 6.73 -5.02 0.81
N VAL A 103 5.73 -5.88 1.01
CA VAL A 103 5.92 -7.22 1.59
C VAL A 103 6.81 -8.10 0.71
N LEU A 104 6.57 -8.13 -0.61
CA LEU A 104 7.37 -8.90 -1.55
C LEU A 104 8.83 -8.41 -1.57
N ALA A 105 9.03 -7.11 -1.60
CA ALA A 105 10.35 -6.52 -1.56
C ALA A 105 11.11 -6.84 -0.27
N CYS A 106 10.45 -6.81 0.89
CA CYS A 106 11.03 -7.23 2.17
C CYS A 106 11.43 -8.72 2.16
N ARG A 107 10.57 -9.60 1.63
CA ARG A 107 10.86 -11.04 1.53
C ARG A 107 12.06 -11.31 0.63
N LEU A 108 12.13 -10.66 -0.54
CA LEU A 108 13.26 -10.81 -1.46
C LEU A 108 14.58 -10.34 -0.85
N SER A 109 14.57 -9.25 -0.09
CA SER A 109 15.74 -8.75 0.61
C SER A 109 16.23 -9.73 1.69
N GLN A 110 15.31 -10.33 2.45
CA GLN A 110 15.64 -11.33 3.46
C GLN A 110 16.24 -12.59 2.84
N SER A 111 15.69 -13.05 1.71
CA SER A 111 16.21 -14.22 0.98
C SER A 111 17.64 -13.98 0.48
N ARG A 112 17.93 -12.80 -0.07
CA ARG A 112 19.27 -12.41 -0.51
C ARG A 112 20.27 -12.34 0.66
N ALA A 113 19.87 -11.81 1.80
CA ALA A 113 20.70 -11.76 3.00
C ALA A 113 21.02 -13.15 3.55
N ARG A 114 20.05 -14.09 3.51
CA ARG A 114 20.27 -15.49 3.89
C ARG A 114 21.27 -16.21 2.97
N MET A 115 21.16 -16.01 1.66
CA MET A 115 22.10 -16.61 0.68
C MET A 115 23.53 -16.07 0.87
N ARG A 116 23.69 -14.78 1.12
CA ARG A 116 25.01 -14.17 1.43
C ARG A 116 25.64 -14.74 2.68
N ARG A 117 24.85 -15.04 3.72
CA ARG A 117 25.37 -15.65 4.97
C ARG A 117 25.79 -17.12 4.81
N LYS A 118 25.20 -17.84 3.82
CA LYS A 118 25.56 -19.25 3.55
C LYS A 118 26.81 -19.39 2.66
N SER A 119 27.26 -18.35 1.99
CA SER A 119 28.39 -18.35 1.04
C SER A 119 29.80 -18.09 1.62
N PRO A 120 30.05 -17.68 2.88
CA PRO A 120 31.41 -17.41 3.33
C PRO A 120 32.28 -18.65 3.63
N ALA A 121 31.71 -19.86 3.64
CA ALA A 121 32.45 -21.07 4.06
C ALA A 121 33.35 -21.69 2.97
N SER A 122 33.31 -21.20 1.74
CA SER A 122 34.10 -21.78 0.63
C SER A 122 35.44 -21.06 0.36
N ALA A 123 35.68 -19.89 0.96
CA ALA A 123 36.88 -19.11 0.69
C ALA A 123 38.06 -19.45 1.62
N ASP A 124 37.82 -20.06 2.80
CA ASP A 124 38.88 -20.35 3.75
C ASP A 124 39.61 -21.70 3.53
N ILE A 125 39.09 -22.55 2.62
CA ILE A 125 39.71 -23.88 2.37
C ILE A 125 40.87 -23.78 1.36
N GLN A 126 40.98 -22.71 0.58
CA GLN A 126 42.04 -22.55 -0.42
C GLN A 126 43.28 -21.80 0.09
N GLY A 127 43.28 -21.26 1.29
CA GLY A 127 44.41 -20.54 1.87
C GLY A 127 45.37 -21.36 2.73
N SER A 128 45.07 -22.65 2.96
CA SER A 128 45.88 -23.52 3.87
C SER A 128 46.72 -24.58 3.18
N ALA A 129 46.91 -24.47 1.85
CA ALA A 129 47.78 -25.39 1.11
C ALA A 129 48.92 -24.59 0.42
N CYS A 130 49.88 -24.08 1.24
CA CYS A 130 51.24 -23.70 0.86
C CYS A 130 52.16 -23.87 2.05
#